data_11ba79a2f75456af8b4260f45ee57a91
#
_entry.id   11ba79a2f75456af8b4260f45ee57a91
#
_cell.length_a   1.000
_cell.length_b   1.000
_cell.length_c   1.000
_cell.angle_alpha   90.00
_cell.angle_beta   90.00
_cell.angle_gamma   90.00
#
_symmetry.space_group_name_H-M   'P 1'
#
loop_
_entity.id
_entity.type
_entity.pdbx_description
1 polymer ?
#
loop_
_entity_poly.entity_id
_entity_poly.type
_entity_poly.pdbx_seq_one_letter_code
_entity_poly.pdbx_strand_id
1 'polypeptide(L)'
;LMTEVEVTAERDAEVLFSNGHTVPGEFADTLRESRTVGCEDGSRIAVQRTSGSYNRGRDHIVASSTFLCGEGCEAVSPESVRIVLRKGGRASFSLVGTICTTAAFADPWNESERQAIYAAREGAAQLVAAHERKWAELWQGDIEIEGDPTAQLDVRFALFNLYGSIREGSRRSIPPMGLSARGFYNGHI
;
A
#
# COMPACT_ATOMS: atom_id res chain seq x y z
N LEU A 1 1.06 -1.11 -1.17
CA LEU A 1 0.31 0.12 -1.44
C LEU A 1 1.11 1.32 -0.94
N MET A 2 1.16 2.40 -1.71
CA MET A 2 1.77 3.66 -1.29
C MET A 2 0.84 4.82 -1.66
N THR A 3 0.73 5.79 -0.76
CA THR A 3 -0.01 7.04 -1.00
C THR A 3 0.94 8.19 -0.66
N GLU A 4 1.15 9.09 -1.61
CA GLU A 4 1.91 10.33 -1.40
C GLU A 4 0.94 11.47 -1.09
N VAL A 5 1.31 12.28 -0.10
CA VAL A 5 0.54 13.44 0.32
C VAL A 5 1.46 14.66 0.32
N GLU A 6 1.07 15.68 -0.43
CA GLU A 6 1.69 17.00 -0.42
C GLU A 6 0.74 18.01 0.23
N VAL A 7 1.26 18.81 1.13
CA VAL A 7 0.51 19.84 1.86
C VAL A 7 1.13 21.19 1.59
N THR A 8 0.31 22.16 1.17
CA THR A 8 0.70 23.57 1.03
C THR A 8 -0.11 24.43 1.99
N ALA A 9 0.53 25.29 2.75
CA ALA A 9 -0.12 26.12 3.74
C ALA A 9 -0.49 27.51 3.18
N GLU A 10 -1.77 27.87 3.21
CA GLU A 10 -2.25 29.24 2.90
C GLU A 10 -2.06 30.22 4.05
N ARG A 11 -1.82 29.71 5.25
CA ARG A 11 -1.51 30.44 6.50
C ARG A 11 -0.62 29.57 7.37
N ASP A 12 -0.03 30.15 8.42
CA ASP A 12 0.70 29.38 9.43
C ASP A 12 -0.23 28.30 10.01
N ALA A 13 0.21 27.05 9.98
CA ALA A 13 -0.60 25.91 10.39
C ALA A 13 0.25 24.80 11.01
N GLU A 14 -0.34 24.12 11.97
CA GLU A 14 0.11 22.82 12.46
C GLU A 14 -0.98 21.80 12.16
N VAL A 15 -0.60 20.71 11.51
CA VAL A 15 -1.56 19.67 11.08
C VAL A 15 -1.06 18.32 11.57
N LEU A 16 -1.95 17.55 12.17
CA LEU A 16 -1.74 16.17 12.55
C LEU A 16 -2.52 15.27 11.60
N PHE A 17 -1.81 14.40 10.88
CA PHE A 17 -2.40 13.33 10.10
C PHE A 17 -2.33 12.03 10.88
N SER A 18 -3.44 11.30 10.91
CA SER A 18 -3.52 10.00 11.55
C SER A 18 -3.94 8.93 10.55
N ASN A 19 -3.30 7.77 10.64
CA ASN A 19 -3.64 6.58 9.89
C ASN A 19 -4.18 5.51 10.84
N GLY A 20 -5.34 4.95 10.51
CA GLY A 20 -5.94 3.87 11.28
C GLY A 20 -6.34 2.70 10.38
N HIS A 21 -6.01 1.48 10.78
CA HIS A 21 -6.48 0.30 10.08
C HIS A 21 -7.93 0.02 10.48
N THR A 22 -8.82 0.02 9.51
CA THR A 22 -10.21 -0.45 9.70
C THR A 22 -10.27 -1.93 9.36
N VAL A 23 -10.73 -2.74 10.31
CA VAL A 23 -10.94 -4.17 10.09
C VAL A 23 -12.42 -4.39 9.75
N PRO A 24 -12.75 -4.96 8.59
CA PRO A 24 -14.10 -5.33 8.24
C PRO A 24 -14.72 -6.28 9.28
N GLY A 25 -16.04 -6.18 9.50
CA GLY A 25 -16.73 -6.92 10.56
C GLY A 25 -16.79 -8.44 10.38
N GLU A 26 -16.47 -8.93 9.18
CA GLU A 26 -16.36 -10.37 8.88
C GLU A 26 -15.05 -11.01 9.38
N PHE A 27 -14.07 -10.23 9.82
CA PHE A 27 -12.84 -10.73 10.43
C PHE A 27 -13.01 -10.79 11.95
N ALA A 28 -12.63 -11.94 12.53
CA ALA A 28 -12.59 -12.16 13.96
C ALA A 28 -11.15 -12.03 14.50
N ASP A 29 -10.99 -12.16 15.83
CA ASP A 29 -9.72 -12.21 16.54
C ASP A 29 -8.76 -11.09 16.13
N THR A 30 -9.27 -9.86 16.10
CA THR A 30 -8.49 -8.70 15.70
C THR A 30 -7.43 -8.38 16.74
N LEU A 31 -6.17 -8.37 16.32
CA LEU A 31 -5.03 -7.92 17.10
C LEU A 31 -4.45 -6.64 16.47
N ARG A 32 -4.15 -5.64 17.30
CA ARG A 32 -3.46 -4.41 16.88
C ARG A 32 -2.22 -4.21 17.71
N GLU A 33 -1.15 -3.83 17.04
CA GLU A 33 0.12 -3.51 17.67
C GLU A 33 0.78 -2.36 16.92
N SER A 34 1.38 -1.45 17.67
CA SER A 34 2.17 -0.36 17.14
C SER A 34 3.52 -0.35 17.84
N ARG A 35 4.61 -0.38 17.07
CA ARG A 35 5.96 -0.38 17.63
C ARG A 35 6.94 0.42 16.79
N THR A 36 8.05 0.78 17.39
CA THR A 36 9.18 1.40 16.71
C THR A 36 10.34 0.41 16.64
N VAL A 37 10.83 0.15 15.44
CA VAL A 37 11.96 -0.73 15.17
C VAL A 37 13.21 0.11 14.96
N GLY A 38 14.28 -0.19 15.70
CA GLY A 38 15.59 0.41 15.48
C GLY A 38 16.32 -0.28 14.32
N CYS A 39 16.97 0.47 13.46
CA CYS A 39 17.80 -0.03 12.38
C CYS A 39 19.29 0.06 12.74
N GLU A 40 20.15 -0.73 12.09
CA GLU A 40 21.60 -0.75 12.32
C GLU A 40 22.28 0.61 12.05
N ASP A 41 21.72 1.40 11.15
CA ASP A 41 22.18 2.77 10.83
C ASP A 41 21.75 3.83 11.85
N GLY A 42 21.10 3.41 12.94
CA GLY A 42 20.58 4.28 13.99
C GLY A 42 19.22 4.91 13.67
N SER A 43 18.68 4.71 12.48
CA SER A 43 17.32 5.16 12.15
C SER A 43 16.26 4.36 12.89
N ARG A 44 15.06 4.93 13.00
CA ARG A 44 13.93 4.30 13.69
C ARG A 44 12.72 4.31 12.75
N ILE A 45 12.12 3.16 12.57
CA ILE A 45 10.93 2.97 11.74
C ILE A 45 9.76 2.62 12.65
N ALA A 46 8.74 3.45 12.62
CA ALA A 46 7.51 3.24 13.37
C ALA A 46 6.52 2.47 12.51
N VAL A 47 6.05 1.32 12.97
CA VAL A 47 5.15 0.42 12.23
C VAL A 47 3.89 0.17 13.04
N GLN A 48 2.74 0.37 12.43
CA GLN A 48 1.44 -0.10 12.91
C GLN A 48 1.10 -1.41 12.22
N ARG A 49 0.63 -2.39 13.00
CA ARG A 49 0.16 -3.69 12.49
C ARG A 49 -1.25 -3.99 12.98
N THR A 50 -2.03 -4.63 12.13
CA THR A 50 -3.37 -5.12 12.49
C THR A 50 -3.59 -6.46 11.81
N SER A 51 -4.06 -7.45 12.55
CA SER A 51 -4.47 -8.73 12.01
C SER A 51 -5.94 -9.00 12.28
N GLY A 52 -6.51 -9.88 11.47
CA GLY A 52 -7.81 -10.49 11.70
C GLY A 52 -7.82 -11.92 11.18
N SER A 53 -8.61 -12.76 11.80
CA SER A 53 -8.83 -14.13 11.32
C SER A 53 -10.09 -14.22 10.46
N TYR A 54 -10.09 -15.15 9.52
CA TYR A 54 -11.24 -15.48 8.68
C TYR A 54 -11.31 -17.00 8.45
N ASN A 55 -12.30 -17.46 7.73
CA ASN A 55 -12.47 -18.90 7.46
C ASN A 55 -12.49 -19.75 8.76
N ARG A 56 -13.25 -19.29 9.77
CA ARG A 56 -13.39 -19.92 11.10
C ARG A 56 -12.05 -20.01 11.86
N GLY A 57 -11.24 -18.95 11.78
CA GLY A 57 -9.96 -18.85 12.49
C GLY A 57 -8.80 -19.62 11.85
N ARG A 58 -9.00 -20.26 10.68
CA ARG A 58 -7.94 -21.03 10.01
C ARG A 58 -6.96 -20.16 9.23
N ASP A 59 -7.44 -19.03 8.76
CA ASP A 59 -6.67 -18.12 7.92
C ASP A 59 -6.57 -16.75 8.57
N HIS A 60 -5.45 -16.10 8.37
CA HIS A 60 -5.19 -14.76 8.88
C HIS A 60 -4.84 -13.79 7.75
N ILE A 61 -5.27 -12.55 7.93
CA ILE A 61 -4.84 -11.41 7.15
C ILE A 61 -4.14 -10.43 8.08
N VAL A 62 -3.02 -9.89 7.65
CA VAL A 62 -2.25 -8.89 8.41
C VAL A 62 -1.96 -7.70 7.51
N ALA A 63 -2.33 -6.53 7.99
CA ALA A 63 -1.96 -5.26 7.39
C ALA A 63 -0.89 -4.58 8.27
N SER A 64 0.16 -4.06 7.64
CA SER A 64 1.13 -3.18 8.30
C SER A 64 1.22 -1.87 7.56
N SER A 65 1.49 -0.79 8.27
CA SER A 65 1.73 0.52 7.66
C SER A 65 2.82 1.30 8.38
N THR A 66 3.48 2.18 7.64
CA THR A 66 4.49 3.10 8.13
C THR A 66 4.45 4.40 7.35
N PHE A 67 4.85 5.50 8.00
CA PHE A 67 5.04 6.79 7.36
C PHE A 67 6.48 6.95 6.90
N LEU A 68 6.66 7.50 5.71
CA LEU A 68 7.92 7.99 5.17
C LEU A 68 7.85 9.51 5.19
N CYS A 69 8.48 10.12 6.17
CA CYS A 69 8.48 11.58 6.33
C CYS A 69 9.49 12.22 5.39
N GLY A 70 9.01 13.18 4.59
CA GLY A 70 9.83 14.12 3.84
C GLY A 70 10.17 15.37 4.66
N GLU A 71 10.60 16.42 3.97
CA GLU A 71 10.92 17.70 4.58
C GLU A 71 9.68 18.32 5.25
N GLY A 72 9.86 18.89 6.45
CA GLY A 72 8.78 19.53 7.19
C GLY A 72 7.78 18.60 7.86
N CYS A 73 8.03 17.29 7.84
CA CYS A 73 7.18 16.25 8.41
C CYS A 73 7.91 15.51 9.52
N GLU A 74 7.23 15.21 10.62
CA GLU A 74 7.76 14.48 11.77
C GLU A 74 6.80 13.33 12.15
N ALA A 75 7.29 12.10 12.20
CA ALA A 75 6.52 10.98 12.77
C ALA A 75 6.48 11.11 14.29
N VAL A 76 5.30 11.38 14.84
CA VAL A 76 5.10 11.52 16.30
C VAL A 76 4.67 10.21 16.95
N SER A 77 4.10 9.31 16.16
CA SER A 77 3.78 7.94 16.57
C SER A 77 3.74 7.01 15.34
N PRO A 78 3.66 5.67 15.53
CA PRO A 78 3.42 4.76 14.41
C PRO A 78 2.14 5.05 13.60
N GLU A 79 1.22 5.77 14.21
CA GLU A 79 -0.12 6.04 13.66
C GLU A 79 -0.29 7.50 13.20
N SER A 80 0.70 8.38 13.44
CA SER A 80 0.51 9.80 13.15
C SER A 80 1.80 10.54 12.81
N VAL A 81 1.63 11.54 11.93
CA VAL A 81 2.67 12.49 11.55
C VAL A 81 2.20 13.91 11.80
N ARG A 82 3.12 14.74 12.24
CA ARG A 82 2.94 16.18 12.47
C ARG A 82 3.65 16.98 11.39
N ILE A 83 2.96 17.99 10.89
CA ILE A 83 3.49 18.95 9.92
C ILE A 83 3.29 20.36 10.49
N VAL A 84 4.37 21.13 10.56
CA VAL A 84 4.33 22.54 10.97
C VAL A 84 4.79 23.39 9.80
N LEU A 85 3.89 24.22 9.26
CA LEU A 85 4.15 25.04 8.09
C LEU A 85 3.90 26.51 8.36
N ARG A 86 4.75 27.36 7.80
CA ARG A 86 4.50 28.79 7.61
C ARG A 86 3.68 29.00 6.35
N LYS A 87 3.00 30.16 6.25
CA LYS A 87 2.28 30.57 5.04
C LYS A 87 3.16 30.42 3.79
N GLY A 88 2.65 29.73 2.78
CA GLY A 88 3.33 29.39 1.52
C GLY A 88 4.32 28.21 1.63
N GLY A 89 4.54 27.68 2.83
CA GLY A 89 5.37 26.49 3.04
C GLY A 89 4.73 25.21 2.48
N ARG A 90 5.58 24.23 2.17
CA ARG A 90 5.19 22.91 1.69
C ARG A 90 5.82 21.84 2.54
N ALA A 91 5.14 20.72 2.69
CA ALA A 91 5.66 19.50 3.26
C ALA A 91 5.05 18.29 2.54
N SER A 92 5.75 17.18 2.58
CA SER A 92 5.26 15.92 2.01
C SER A 92 5.57 14.74 2.90
N PHE A 93 4.74 13.72 2.79
CA PHE A 93 5.00 12.40 3.35
C PHE A 93 4.38 11.34 2.46
N SER A 94 4.86 10.11 2.61
CA SER A 94 4.20 8.94 2.01
C SER A 94 3.73 8.00 3.11
N LEU A 95 2.56 7.42 2.92
CA LEU A 95 2.07 6.32 3.71
C LEU A 95 2.25 5.03 2.92
N VAL A 96 2.99 4.08 3.47
CA VAL A 96 3.17 2.75 2.88
C VAL A 96 2.36 1.75 3.67
N GLY A 97 1.60 0.92 2.96
CA GLY A 97 0.83 -0.19 3.52
C GLY A 97 1.17 -1.51 2.84
N THR A 98 1.23 -2.57 3.63
CA THR A 98 1.42 -3.95 3.18
C THR A 98 0.25 -4.80 3.64
N ILE A 99 -0.11 -5.84 2.88
CA ILE A 99 -1.13 -6.83 3.27
C ILE A 99 -0.56 -8.21 2.98
N CYS A 100 -0.49 -9.04 4.01
CA CYS A 100 -0.04 -10.42 3.94
C CYS A 100 -1.12 -11.36 4.48
N THR A 101 -1.18 -12.58 3.93
CA THR A 101 -2.15 -13.60 4.35
C THR A 101 -1.49 -14.95 4.50
N THR A 102 -2.06 -15.83 5.34
CA THR A 102 -1.63 -17.22 5.48
C THR A 102 -1.66 -18.01 4.18
N ALA A 103 -2.46 -17.58 3.22
CA ALA A 103 -2.48 -18.20 1.89
C ALA A 103 -1.22 -17.95 1.05
N ALA A 104 -0.46 -16.91 1.37
CA ALA A 104 0.77 -16.54 0.65
C ALA A 104 2.04 -16.73 1.48
N PHE A 105 1.94 -16.62 2.81
CA PHE A 105 3.08 -16.62 3.73
C PHE A 105 2.80 -17.50 4.94
N ALA A 106 3.79 -18.28 5.36
CA ALA A 106 3.70 -19.10 6.57
C ALA A 106 3.55 -18.25 7.84
N ASP A 107 4.18 -17.09 7.87
CA ASP A 107 4.08 -16.10 8.94
C ASP A 107 3.74 -14.71 8.36
N PRO A 108 2.46 -14.44 8.11
CA PRO A 108 2.04 -13.16 7.53
C PRO A 108 2.23 -11.98 8.51
N TRP A 109 2.29 -12.23 9.82
CA TRP A 109 2.49 -11.21 10.85
C TRP A 109 3.87 -10.58 10.75
N ASN A 110 4.91 -11.39 10.74
CA ASN A 110 6.29 -10.89 10.61
C ASN A 110 6.58 -10.44 9.16
N GLU A 111 6.02 -11.13 8.17
CA GLU A 111 6.25 -10.76 6.77
C GLU A 111 5.68 -9.39 6.41
N SER A 112 4.48 -9.03 6.89
CA SER A 112 3.89 -7.72 6.60
C SER A 112 4.73 -6.59 7.19
N GLU A 113 5.27 -6.77 8.39
CA GLU A 113 6.17 -5.81 9.02
C GLU A 113 7.50 -5.71 8.27
N ARG A 114 8.11 -6.87 7.93
CA ARG A 114 9.35 -6.91 7.16
C ARG A 114 9.24 -6.12 5.86
N GLN A 115 8.11 -6.28 5.15
CA GLN A 115 7.84 -5.53 3.92
C GLN A 115 7.66 -4.03 4.17
N ALA A 116 7.01 -3.64 5.27
CA ALA A 116 6.85 -2.23 5.64
C ALA A 116 8.20 -1.58 5.98
N ILE A 117 9.05 -2.28 6.75
CA ILE A 117 10.41 -1.84 7.07
C ILE A 117 11.27 -1.73 5.81
N TYR A 118 11.22 -2.74 4.93
CA TYR A 118 11.92 -2.70 3.65
C TYR A 118 11.51 -1.49 2.84
N ALA A 119 10.22 -1.23 2.69
CA ALA A 119 9.71 -0.09 1.95
C ALA A 119 10.16 1.25 2.56
N ALA A 120 10.21 1.34 3.90
CA ALA A 120 10.70 2.53 4.58
C ALA A 120 12.20 2.78 4.32
N ARG A 121 12.99 1.73 4.23
CA ARG A 121 14.44 1.83 3.95
C ARG A 121 14.73 2.19 2.50
N GLU A 122 13.97 1.63 1.56
CA GLU A 122 14.10 1.97 0.13
C GLU A 122 13.68 3.41 -0.15
N GLY A 123 12.66 3.91 0.55
CA GLY A 123 12.08 5.23 0.35
C GLY A 123 11.12 5.32 -0.85
N ALA A 124 10.28 6.34 -0.85
CA ALA A 124 9.18 6.50 -1.81
C ALA A 124 9.67 6.55 -3.27
N ALA A 125 10.70 7.31 -3.56
CA ALA A 125 11.22 7.46 -4.94
C ALA A 125 11.69 6.13 -5.54
N GLN A 126 12.38 5.29 -4.76
CA GLN A 126 12.85 3.99 -5.24
C GLN A 126 11.70 3.01 -5.46
N LEU A 127 10.68 3.05 -4.59
CA LEU A 127 9.46 2.24 -4.74
C LEU A 127 8.70 2.61 -6.01
N VAL A 128 8.52 3.91 -6.29
CA VAL A 128 7.89 4.40 -7.52
C VAL A 128 8.68 3.94 -8.75
N ALA A 129 10.00 4.18 -8.77
CA ALA A 129 10.84 3.78 -9.89
C ALA A 129 10.83 2.26 -10.14
N ALA A 130 10.77 1.45 -9.08
CA ALA A 130 10.64 0.00 -9.20
C ALA A 130 9.28 -0.40 -9.78
N HIS A 131 8.22 0.26 -9.35
CA HIS A 131 6.86 0.07 -9.85
C HIS A 131 6.75 0.43 -11.33
N GLU A 132 7.25 1.59 -11.74
CA GLU A 132 7.26 2.03 -13.14
C GLU A 132 8.01 1.06 -14.05
N ARG A 133 9.19 0.57 -13.62
CA ARG A 133 9.94 -0.45 -14.38
C ARG A 133 9.11 -1.72 -14.59
N LYS A 134 8.42 -2.19 -13.55
CA LYS A 134 7.58 -3.41 -13.66
C LYS A 134 6.39 -3.20 -14.60
N TRP A 135 5.77 -2.04 -14.56
CA TRP A 135 4.71 -1.71 -15.52
C TRP A 135 5.25 -1.58 -16.94
N ALA A 136 6.43 -0.98 -17.14
CA ALA A 136 7.07 -0.89 -18.46
C ALA A 136 7.37 -2.28 -19.03
N GLU A 137 7.81 -3.24 -18.20
CA GLU A 137 7.99 -4.65 -18.62
C GLU A 137 6.66 -5.28 -19.08
N LEU A 138 5.58 -5.08 -18.33
CA LEU A 138 4.25 -5.61 -18.68
C LEU A 138 3.71 -5.01 -19.98
N TRP A 139 3.91 -3.70 -20.18
CA TRP A 139 3.45 -3.00 -21.38
C TRP A 139 4.25 -3.32 -22.64
N GLN A 140 5.34 -4.11 -22.58
CA GLN A 140 5.96 -4.67 -23.77
C GLN A 140 5.03 -5.61 -24.56
N GLY A 141 4.00 -6.13 -23.89
CA GLY A 141 2.93 -6.94 -24.51
C GLY A 141 1.70 -6.12 -24.90
N ASP A 142 1.84 -4.83 -25.30
CA ASP A 142 0.74 -3.99 -25.74
C ASP A 142 0.09 -4.52 -27.03
N ILE A 143 -1.17 -4.17 -27.22
CA ILE A 143 -1.93 -4.43 -28.46
C ILE A 143 -2.19 -3.08 -29.11
N GLU A 144 -1.64 -2.86 -30.29
CA GLU A 144 -1.81 -1.65 -31.06
C GLU A 144 -2.96 -1.79 -32.06
N ILE A 145 -3.87 -0.82 -32.08
CA ILE A 145 -4.99 -0.72 -32.99
C ILE A 145 -4.83 0.55 -33.83
N GLU A 146 -4.66 0.37 -35.15
CA GLU A 146 -4.56 1.48 -36.09
C GLU A 146 -5.95 1.98 -36.49
N GLY A 147 -6.09 3.30 -36.59
CA GLY A 147 -7.28 3.96 -37.17
C GLY A 147 -8.47 4.15 -36.23
N ASP A 148 -8.44 3.58 -35.00
CA ASP A 148 -9.51 3.76 -34.02
C ASP A 148 -8.95 4.07 -32.61
N PRO A 149 -8.81 5.36 -32.25
CA PRO A 149 -8.31 5.75 -30.92
C PRO A 149 -9.21 5.29 -29.76
N THR A 150 -10.50 5.14 -29.98
CA THR A 150 -11.45 4.70 -28.95
C THR A 150 -11.25 3.22 -28.64
N ALA A 151 -11.20 2.39 -29.67
CA ALA A 151 -10.90 0.97 -29.52
C ALA A 151 -9.50 0.75 -28.89
N GLN A 152 -8.50 1.57 -29.27
CA GLN A 152 -7.17 1.52 -28.64
C GLN A 152 -7.24 1.81 -27.14
N LEU A 153 -8.01 2.82 -26.73
CA LEU A 153 -8.17 3.14 -25.31
C LEU A 153 -8.88 2.02 -24.55
N ASP A 154 -9.93 1.45 -25.11
CA ASP A 154 -10.69 0.35 -24.51
C ASP A 154 -9.83 -0.88 -24.30
N VAL A 155 -9.02 -1.24 -25.29
CA VAL A 155 -8.07 -2.39 -25.18
C VAL A 155 -7.01 -2.13 -24.12
N ARG A 156 -6.40 -0.94 -24.11
CA ARG A 156 -5.41 -0.61 -23.08
C ARG A 156 -6.00 -0.57 -21.67
N PHE A 157 -7.23 -0.09 -21.53
CA PHE A 157 -7.95 -0.12 -20.25
C PHE A 157 -8.22 -1.56 -19.80
N ALA A 158 -8.63 -2.44 -20.71
CA ALA A 158 -8.82 -3.86 -20.39
C ALA A 158 -7.49 -4.54 -19.98
N LEU A 159 -6.40 -4.31 -20.72
CA LEU A 159 -5.06 -4.81 -20.41
C LEU A 159 -4.56 -4.27 -19.05
N PHE A 160 -4.77 -2.99 -18.75
CA PHE A 160 -4.43 -2.40 -17.47
C PHE A 160 -5.11 -3.13 -16.30
N ASN A 161 -6.43 -3.36 -16.41
CA ASN A 161 -7.18 -4.09 -15.39
C ASN A 161 -6.72 -5.56 -15.28
N LEU A 162 -6.41 -6.21 -16.39
CA LEU A 162 -5.90 -7.58 -16.42
C LEU A 162 -4.53 -7.65 -15.72
N TYR A 163 -3.58 -6.82 -16.11
CA TYR A 163 -2.24 -6.78 -15.53
C TYR A 163 -2.26 -6.40 -14.04
N GLY A 164 -3.12 -5.46 -13.64
CA GLY A 164 -3.31 -5.08 -12.25
C GLY A 164 -3.91 -6.18 -11.38
N SER A 165 -4.63 -7.14 -11.99
CA SER A 165 -5.25 -8.27 -11.28
C SER A 165 -4.33 -9.49 -11.14
N ILE A 166 -3.23 -9.53 -11.88
CA ILE A 166 -2.27 -10.65 -11.89
C ILE A 166 -1.09 -10.28 -10.99
N ARG A 167 -0.72 -11.20 -10.12
CA ARG A 167 0.52 -11.11 -9.35
C ARG A 167 1.44 -12.25 -9.75
N GLU A 168 2.64 -11.91 -10.15
CA GLU A 168 3.69 -12.89 -10.43
C GLU A 168 3.90 -13.84 -9.24
N GLY A 169 3.98 -15.14 -9.51
CA GLY A 169 4.13 -16.17 -8.47
C GLY A 169 2.86 -16.48 -7.68
N SER A 170 1.72 -15.82 -7.95
CA SER A 170 0.44 -16.18 -7.34
C SER A 170 -0.08 -17.51 -7.89
N ARG A 171 -0.55 -18.37 -7.00
CA ARG A 171 -1.31 -19.61 -7.36
C ARG A 171 -2.81 -19.38 -7.39
N ARG A 172 -3.27 -18.15 -7.26
CA ARG A 172 -4.68 -17.79 -7.26
C ARG A 172 -5.13 -17.42 -8.67
N SER A 173 -6.36 -17.76 -9.00
CA SER A 173 -7.01 -17.30 -10.22
C SER A 173 -7.22 -15.78 -10.21
N ILE A 174 -7.37 -15.21 -11.38
CA ILE A 174 -7.73 -13.80 -11.56
C ILE A 174 -9.14 -13.59 -11.00
N PRO A 175 -9.38 -12.59 -10.14
CA PRO A 175 -10.70 -12.28 -9.69
C PRO A 175 -11.57 -11.80 -10.87
N PRO A 176 -12.84 -12.25 -10.97
CA PRO A 176 -13.68 -11.98 -12.15
C PRO A 176 -14.02 -10.51 -12.36
N MET A 177 -13.83 -9.69 -11.34
CA MET A 177 -14.20 -8.26 -11.35
C MET A 177 -13.00 -7.32 -11.22
N GLY A 178 -11.76 -7.82 -11.31
CA GLY A 178 -10.55 -7.03 -11.17
C GLY A 178 -10.35 -6.44 -9.77
N LEU A 179 -9.48 -5.44 -9.66
CA LEU A 179 -9.10 -4.82 -8.38
C LEU A 179 -10.22 -3.97 -7.73
N SER A 180 -11.18 -3.51 -8.52
CA SER A 180 -12.27 -2.64 -8.05
C SER A 180 -13.50 -3.41 -7.52
N ALA A 181 -13.51 -4.73 -7.61
CA ALA A 181 -14.65 -5.53 -7.22
C ALA A 181 -14.82 -5.61 -5.71
N ARG A 182 -15.93 -5.14 -5.21
CA ARG A 182 -16.39 -5.45 -3.86
C ARG A 182 -17.03 -6.83 -3.86
N GLY A 183 -16.23 -7.89 -3.57
CA GLY A 183 -16.76 -9.16 -3.05
C GLY A 183 -17.92 -9.86 -3.78
N PHE A 184 -18.28 -9.41 -5.00
CA PHE A 184 -19.23 -10.13 -5.83
C PHE A 184 -18.64 -11.51 -6.14
N TYR A 185 -19.35 -12.57 -5.82
CA TYR A 185 -18.89 -13.95 -5.92
C TYR A 185 -17.71 -14.34 -5.03
N ASN A 186 -17.35 -13.55 -4.00
CA ASN A 186 -16.24 -13.83 -3.07
C ASN A 186 -14.91 -14.19 -3.75
N GLY A 187 -14.64 -13.69 -4.96
CA GLY A 187 -13.42 -13.99 -5.69
C GLY A 187 -13.27 -15.44 -6.16
N HIS A 188 -14.35 -16.21 -6.17
CA HIS A 188 -14.36 -17.57 -6.69
C HIS A 188 -14.68 -17.58 -8.19
N ILE A 189 -13.78 -18.13 -8.97
CA ILE A 189 -14.04 -18.71 -10.28
C ILE A 189 -13.86 -20.22 -10.15
#